data_6d48078914ba08c787a2e5651ba863ab
#
_entry.id   6d48078914ba08c787a2e5651ba863ab
#
_cell.length_a   1.000
_cell.length_b   1.000
_cell.length_c   1.000
_cell.angle_alpha   90.00
_cell.angle_beta   90.00
_cell.angle_gamma   90.00
#
_symmetry.space_group_name_H-M   'P 1'
#
loop_
_entity.id
_entity.type
_entity.pdbx_description
1 polymer ?
#
loop_
_entity_poly.entity_id
_entity_poly.type
_entity_poly.pdbx_seq_one_letter_code
_entity_poly.pdbx_strand_id
1 'polypeptide(L)'
;MLTSRLGSFEDLRVADLFAGSGALGFEALSRGAGSATFVEKDAKAAAAIRRNADTLDAADRVRVLGSSAFALPRADPFDLILADPPYAPGSGTAAAKAVADADWLTSGGWMSVETSRGDTVDPGAFTIEAVRDVGRARLTLLRRF
;
A
#
# COMPACT_ATOMS: atom_id res chain seq x y z
N MET A 1 -13.57 -3.52 5.04
CA MET A 1 -12.86 -4.81 5.18
C MET A 1 -11.59 -4.68 6.01
N LEU A 2 -10.70 -3.75 5.68
CA LEU A 2 -9.47 -3.54 6.46
C LEU A 2 -9.73 -3.12 7.91
N THR A 3 -10.63 -2.16 8.13
CA THR A 3 -10.90 -1.64 9.47
C THR A 3 -11.36 -2.74 10.43
N SER A 4 -12.21 -3.65 9.96
CA SER A 4 -12.68 -4.77 10.78
C SER A 4 -11.58 -5.79 11.10
N ARG A 5 -10.54 -5.87 10.26
CA ARG A 5 -9.40 -6.78 10.44
C ARG A 5 -8.31 -6.18 11.30
N LEU A 6 -8.00 -4.90 11.08
CA LEU A 6 -6.95 -4.19 11.82
C LEU A 6 -7.41 -3.70 13.20
N GLY A 7 -8.70 -3.40 13.34
CA GLY A 7 -9.26 -2.73 14.50
C GLY A 7 -9.04 -1.22 14.46
N SER A 8 -7.81 -0.73 14.31
CA SER A 8 -7.48 0.69 14.30
C SER A 8 -6.31 0.97 13.36
N PHE A 9 -6.32 2.17 12.75
CA PHE A 9 -5.16 2.69 12.01
C PHE A 9 -4.18 3.46 12.89
N GLU A 10 -4.52 3.66 14.16
CA GLU A 10 -3.76 4.56 15.03
C GLU A 10 -2.29 4.13 15.17
N ASP A 11 -1.40 5.09 14.96
CA ASP A 11 0.05 4.95 15.05
C ASP A 11 0.69 3.97 14.05
N LEU A 12 -0.06 3.45 13.09
CA LEU A 12 0.50 2.53 12.09
C LEU A 12 1.48 3.24 11.17
N ARG A 13 2.54 2.52 10.79
CA ARG A 13 3.39 2.88 9.67
C ARG A 13 2.76 2.33 8.39
N VAL A 14 2.35 3.21 7.50
CA VAL A 14 1.62 2.85 6.28
C VAL A 14 2.48 3.13 5.06
N ALA A 15 2.46 2.24 4.08
CA ALA A 15 3.00 2.47 2.74
C ALA A 15 1.87 2.41 1.72
N ASP A 16 1.87 3.37 0.80
CA ASP A 16 0.94 3.45 -0.32
C ASP A 16 1.73 3.22 -1.61
N LEU A 17 1.62 2.03 -2.17
CA LEU A 17 2.34 1.64 -3.38
C LEU A 17 1.50 1.97 -4.61
N PHE A 18 2.14 2.47 -5.67
CA PHE A 18 1.45 2.99 -6.85
C PHE A 18 0.55 4.16 -6.48
N ALA A 19 1.11 5.08 -5.71
CA ALA A 19 0.30 6.01 -4.92
C ALA A 19 -0.56 6.98 -5.75
N GLY A 20 -0.14 7.33 -6.97
CA GLY A 20 -0.88 8.27 -7.81
C GLY A 20 -1.10 9.60 -7.10
N SER A 21 -2.35 9.92 -6.79
CA SER A 21 -2.71 11.13 -6.03
C SER A 21 -2.42 11.03 -4.54
N GLY A 22 -2.15 9.81 -4.03
CA GLY A 22 -1.93 9.57 -2.61
C GLY A 22 -3.21 9.39 -1.80
N ALA A 23 -4.35 9.20 -2.44
CA ALA A 23 -5.64 9.15 -1.74
C ALA A 23 -5.70 8.10 -0.63
N LEU A 24 -5.17 6.90 -0.87
CA LEU A 24 -5.21 5.82 0.12
C LEU A 24 -4.34 6.13 1.34
N GLY A 25 -3.12 6.61 1.13
CA GLY A 25 -2.22 6.96 2.22
C GLY A 25 -2.71 8.14 3.03
N PHE A 26 -3.27 9.17 2.38
CA PHE A 26 -3.85 10.31 3.09
C PHE A 26 -5.10 9.91 3.87
N GLU A 27 -5.92 9.00 3.34
CA GLU A 27 -7.04 8.45 4.08
C GLU A 27 -6.57 7.73 5.35
N ALA A 28 -5.51 6.93 5.25
CA ALA A 28 -4.93 6.25 6.41
C ALA A 28 -4.44 7.26 7.46
N LEU A 29 -3.79 8.36 7.04
CA LEU A 29 -3.38 9.42 7.95
C LEU A 29 -4.58 10.07 8.63
N SER A 30 -5.67 10.32 7.90
CA SER A 30 -6.88 10.91 8.47
C SER A 30 -7.55 10.00 9.51
N ARG A 31 -7.30 8.69 9.41
CA ARG A 31 -7.81 7.69 10.36
C ARG A 31 -6.85 7.42 11.52
N GLY A 32 -5.75 8.16 11.62
CA GLY A 32 -4.84 8.12 12.76
C GLY A 32 -3.50 7.44 12.52
N ALA A 33 -3.19 7.01 11.31
CA ALA A 33 -1.88 6.44 11.02
C ALA A 33 -0.76 7.40 11.44
N GLY A 34 0.31 6.86 11.99
CA GLY A 34 1.43 7.66 12.50
C GLY A 34 2.26 8.26 11.37
N SER A 35 2.41 7.53 10.26
CA SER A 35 3.14 8.00 9.09
C SER A 35 2.65 7.30 7.82
N ALA A 36 2.90 7.94 6.68
CA ALA A 36 2.62 7.35 5.37
C ALA A 36 3.82 7.56 4.45
N THR A 37 4.27 6.49 3.83
CA THR A 37 5.29 6.50 2.79
C THR A 37 4.60 6.21 1.46
N PHE A 38 4.72 7.15 0.53
CA PHE A 38 4.14 7.02 -0.81
C PHE A 38 5.22 6.61 -1.79
N VAL A 39 4.98 5.54 -2.53
CA VAL A 39 5.87 5.08 -3.59
C VAL A 39 5.22 5.37 -4.94
N GLU A 40 5.80 6.29 -5.68
CA GLU A 40 5.28 6.77 -6.95
C GLU A 40 6.42 7.13 -7.90
N LYS A 41 6.48 6.43 -9.03
CA LYS A 41 7.56 6.65 -10.01
C LYS A 41 7.35 7.89 -10.90
N ASP A 42 6.10 8.34 -11.07
CA ASP A 42 5.80 9.52 -11.88
C ASP A 42 6.13 10.79 -11.10
N ALA A 43 7.04 11.61 -11.65
CA ALA A 43 7.51 12.80 -10.97
C ALA A 43 6.42 13.83 -10.70
N LYS A 44 5.45 13.96 -11.61
CA LYS A 44 4.33 14.91 -11.44
C LYS A 44 3.41 14.46 -10.33
N ALA A 45 3.09 13.18 -10.29
CA ALA A 45 2.25 12.61 -9.23
C ALA A 45 2.95 12.71 -7.87
N ALA A 46 4.24 12.40 -7.81
CA ALA A 46 5.03 12.54 -6.58
C ALA A 46 5.04 14.00 -6.07
N ALA A 47 5.20 14.96 -6.98
CA ALA A 47 5.15 16.37 -6.61
C ALA A 47 3.78 16.79 -6.09
N ALA A 48 2.70 16.25 -6.68
CA ALA A 48 1.34 16.53 -6.22
C ALA A 48 1.12 15.97 -4.80
N ILE A 49 1.64 14.79 -4.51
CA ILE A 49 1.56 14.21 -3.15
C ILE A 49 2.26 15.13 -2.15
N ARG A 50 3.45 15.63 -2.46
CA ARG A 50 4.18 16.56 -1.59
C ARG A 50 3.39 17.85 -1.33
N ARG A 51 2.78 18.43 -2.38
CA ARG A 51 1.92 19.62 -2.22
C ARG A 51 0.71 19.33 -1.35
N ASN A 52 0.06 18.18 -1.53
CA ASN A 52 -1.08 17.78 -0.73
C ASN A 52 -0.69 17.58 0.74
N ALA A 53 0.48 17.01 1.00
CA ALA A 53 0.99 16.88 2.37
C ALA A 53 1.16 18.23 3.04
N ASP A 54 1.70 19.23 2.34
CA ASP A 54 1.84 20.59 2.85
C ASP A 54 0.49 21.23 3.11
N THR A 55 -0.45 21.09 2.18
CA THR A 55 -1.81 21.66 2.31
C THR A 55 -2.55 21.06 3.49
N LEU A 56 -2.35 19.77 3.78
CA LEU A 56 -3.00 19.07 4.89
C LEU A 56 -2.20 19.18 6.21
N ASP A 57 -1.12 19.95 6.22
CA ASP A 57 -0.23 20.10 7.38
C ASP A 57 0.29 18.74 7.88
N ALA A 58 0.62 17.86 6.95
CA ALA A 58 1.05 16.49 7.24
C ALA A 58 2.49 16.18 6.77
N ALA A 59 3.25 17.20 6.35
CA ALA A 59 4.56 17.01 5.74
C ALA A 59 5.55 16.26 6.65
N ASP A 60 5.46 16.44 7.95
CA ASP A 60 6.30 15.78 8.95
C ASP A 60 5.99 14.28 9.13
N ARG A 61 4.84 13.82 8.63
CA ARG A 61 4.39 12.42 8.71
C ARG A 61 4.39 11.73 7.35
N VAL A 62 4.83 12.41 6.30
CA VAL A 62 4.80 11.94 4.92
C VAL A 62 6.20 11.81 4.36
N ARG A 63 6.46 10.69 3.70
CA ARG A 63 7.66 10.47 2.90
C ARG A 63 7.25 10.06 1.50
N VAL A 64 7.89 10.62 0.49
CA VAL A 64 7.62 10.29 -0.91
C VAL A 64 8.87 9.71 -1.54
N LEU A 65 8.78 8.50 -2.06
CA LEU A 65 9.84 7.80 -2.75
C LEU A 65 9.53 7.76 -4.25
N GLY A 66 10.37 8.39 -5.04
CA GLY A 66 10.24 8.41 -6.50
C GLY A 66 10.83 7.15 -7.12
N SER A 67 10.26 5.99 -6.83
CA SER A 67 10.78 4.72 -7.32
C SER A 67 9.64 3.81 -7.80
N SER A 68 10.01 2.74 -8.50
CA SER A 68 9.05 1.73 -8.90
C SER A 68 8.62 0.89 -7.69
N ALA A 69 7.31 0.66 -7.56
CA ALA A 69 6.78 -0.23 -6.54
C ALA A 69 7.07 -1.72 -6.82
N PHE A 70 7.59 -2.05 -8.00
CA PHE A 70 8.08 -3.40 -8.32
C PHE A 70 9.55 -3.60 -7.97
N ALA A 71 10.25 -2.55 -7.57
CA ALA A 71 11.67 -2.58 -7.20
C ALA A 71 11.89 -1.63 -6.01
N LEU A 72 11.46 -2.08 -4.84
CA LEU A 72 11.42 -1.25 -3.63
C LEU A 72 12.81 -1.06 -3.03
N PRO A 73 13.14 0.17 -2.58
CA PRO A 73 14.41 0.43 -1.89
C PRO A 73 14.39 -0.12 -0.47
N ARG A 74 15.53 -0.09 0.19
CA ARG A 74 15.59 -0.41 1.61
C ARG A 74 14.76 0.55 2.45
N ALA A 75 14.02 0.02 3.41
CA ALA A 75 13.26 0.79 4.38
C ALA A 75 12.99 -0.06 5.61
N ASP A 76 12.69 0.58 6.73
CA ASP A 76 12.11 -0.11 7.87
C ASP A 76 10.72 -0.64 7.48
N PRO A 77 10.33 -1.83 7.95
CA PRO A 77 9.08 -2.44 7.51
C PRO A 77 7.86 -1.66 7.98
N PHE A 78 6.75 -1.87 7.27
CA PHE A 78 5.48 -1.19 7.49
C PHE A 78 4.45 -2.13 8.11
N ASP A 79 3.54 -1.56 8.88
CA ASP A 79 2.45 -2.30 9.53
C ASP A 79 1.31 -2.59 8.55
N LEU A 80 1.10 -1.68 7.61
CA LEU A 80 0.06 -1.77 6.59
C LEU A 80 0.61 -1.28 5.25
N ILE A 81 0.44 -2.08 4.22
CA ILE A 81 0.79 -1.71 2.85
C ILE A 81 -0.48 -1.74 2.00
N LEU A 82 -0.75 -0.63 1.32
CA LEU A 82 -1.86 -0.47 0.40
C LEU A 82 -1.29 -0.45 -1.02
N ALA A 83 -1.77 -1.32 -1.88
CA ALA A 83 -1.27 -1.42 -3.25
C ALA A 83 -2.42 -1.42 -4.25
N ASP A 84 -2.37 -0.47 -5.19
CA ASP A 84 -3.30 -0.36 -6.31
C ASP A 84 -2.49 -0.40 -7.61
N PRO A 85 -1.93 -1.58 -7.97
CA PRO A 85 -1.09 -1.70 -9.15
C PRO A 85 -1.91 -1.54 -10.44
N PRO A 86 -1.24 -1.33 -11.58
CA PRO A 86 -1.93 -1.33 -12.87
C PRO A 86 -2.76 -2.61 -13.07
N TYR A 87 -3.91 -2.51 -13.72
CA TYR A 87 -4.80 -3.64 -13.97
C TYR A 87 -4.27 -4.57 -15.09
N ALA A 88 -2.97 -4.76 -15.14
CA ALA A 88 -2.35 -5.74 -16.02
C ALA A 88 -2.33 -7.12 -15.34
N PRO A 89 -2.52 -8.23 -16.09
CA PRO A 89 -2.46 -9.56 -15.49
C PRO A 89 -1.16 -9.80 -14.72
N GLY A 90 -1.27 -10.32 -13.51
CA GLY A 90 -0.13 -10.63 -12.64
C GLY A 90 0.49 -9.45 -11.90
N SER A 91 -0.01 -8.22 -12.07
CA SER A 91 0.55 -7.05 -11.37
C SER A 91 0.41 -7.14 -9.85
N GLY A 92 -0.70 -7.68 -9.37
CA GLY A 92 -0.90 -7.85 -7.92
C GLY A 92 0.08 -8.86 -7.33
N THR A 93 0.31 -9.97 -8.02
CA THR A 93 1.31 -10.98 -7.63
C THR A 93 2.72 -10.39 -7.62
N ALA A 94 3.06 -9.60 -8.65
CA ALA A 94 4.36 -8.94 -8.72
C ALA A 94 4.56 -7.91 -7.59
N ALA A 95 3.50 -7.18 -7.23
CA ALA A 95 3.56 -6.23 -6.12
C ALA A 95 3.78 -6.95 -4.78
N ALA A 96 3.07 -8.04 -4.53
CA ALA A 96 3.25 -8.84 -3.32
C ALA A 96 4.67 -9.43 -3.25
N LYS A 97 5.21 -9.90 -4.37
CA LYS A 97 6.57 -10.42 -4.45
C LYS A 97 7.60 -9.32 -4.14
N ALA A 98 7.42 -8.12 -4.67
CA ALA A 98 8.32 -7.00 -4.41
C ALA A 98 8.35 -6.65 -2.92
N VAL A 99 7.20 -6.65 -2.26
CA VAL A 99 7.10 -6.39 -0.81
C VAL A 99 7.82 -7.48 -0.02
N ALA A 100 7.64 -8.75 -0.38
CA ALA A 100 8.30 -9.86 0.30
C ALA A 100 9.82 -9.81 0.10
N ASP A 101 10.28 -9.57 -1.12
CA ASP A 101 11.70 -9.52 -1.46
C ASP A 101 12.42 -8.37 -0.76
N ALA A 102 11.75 -7.24 -0.59
CA ALA A 102 12.30 -6.06 0.09
C ALA A 102 12.13 -6.08 1.61
N ASP A 103 11.44 -7.07 2.14
CA ASP A 103 11.11 -7.19 3.57
C ASP A 103 10.40 -5.94 4.11
N TRP A 104 9.41 -5.48 3.37
CA TRP A 104 8.67 -4.25 3.68
C TRP A 104 7.50 -4.42 4.63
N LEU A 105 7.08 -5.66 4.92
CA LEU A 105 5.93 -5.91 5.79
C LEU A 105 6.38 -6.51 7.12
N THR A 106 5.94 -5.92 8.23
CA THR A 106 6.24 -6.42 9.58
C THR A 106 5.62 -7.80 9.82
N SER A 107 6.14 -8.55 10.77
CA SER A 107 5.45 -9.73 11.31
C SER A 107 4.08 -9.30 11.84
N GLY A 108 3.03 -10.00 11.44
CA GLY A 108 1.66 -9.61 11.77
C GLY A 108 1.11 -8.47 10.94
N GLY A 109 1.89 -7.92 10.02
CA GLY A 109 1.45 -6.83 9.15
C GLY A 109 0.47 -7.27 8.07
N TRP A 110 -0.25 -6.30 7.52
CA TRP A 110 -1.29 -6.50 6.51
C TRP A 110 -0.94 -5.80 5.21
N MET A 111 -1.26 -6.45 4.09
CA MET A 111 -1.17 -5.84 2.77
C MET A 111 -2.50 -5.99 2.04
N SER A 112 -3.02 -4.88 1.53
CA SER A 112 -4.21 -4.86 0.69
C SER A 112 -3.79 -4.64 -0.76
N VAL A 113 -4.24 -5.53 -1.65
CA VAL A 113 -3.93 -5.45 -3.09
C VAL A 113 -5.22 -5.37 -3.87
N GLU A 114 -5.38 -4.30 -4.66
CA GLU A 114 -6.47 -4.19 -5.60
C GLU A 114 -6.02 -4.66 -6.99
N THR A 115 -6.82 -5.53 -7.61
CA THR A 115 -6.59 -6.04 -8.97
C THR A 115 -7.88 -5.99 -9.76
N SER A 116 -7.81 -6.33 -11.05
CA SER A 116 -9.01 -6.63 -11.81
C SER A 116 -9.72 -7.82 -11.20
N ARG A 117 -11.05 -7.81 -11.26
CA ARG A 117 -11.85 -8.96 -10.88
C ARG A 117 -11.47 -10.16 -11.78
N GLY A 118 -11.17 -11.28 -11.16
CA GLY A 118 -10.71 -12.48 -11.88
C GLY A 118 -9.19 -12.63 -11.91
N ASP A 119 -8.44 -11.60 -11.57
CA ASP A 119 -6.99 -11.69 -11.46
C ASP A 119 -6.62 -12.09 -10.02
N THR A 120 -6.17 -13.33 -9.85
CA THR A 120 -5.87 -13.89 -8.54
C THR A 120 -4.43 -13.54 -8.14
N VAL A 121 -4.27 -13.06 -6.91
CA VAL A 121 -2.93 -12.79 -6.34
C VAL A 121 -2.35 -14.08 -5.78
N ASP A 122 -1.16 -14.44 -6.24
CA ASP A 122 -0.35 -15.47 -5.61
C ASP A 122 0.29 -14.85 -4.35
N PRO A 123 -0.01 -15.34 -3.15
CA PRO A 123 0.48 -14.72 -1.92
C PRO A 123 1.98 -14.93 -1.67
N GLY A 124 2.62 -15.90 -2.34
CA GLY A 124 4.02 -16.19 -2.11
C GLY A 124 4.31 -16.46 -0.64
N ALA A 125 5.15 -15.63 -0.03
CA ALA A 125 5.55 -15.75 1.37
C ALA A 125 4.45 -15.33 2.36
N PHE A 126 3.37 -14.69 1.88
CA PHE A 126 2.27 -14.23 2.73
C PHE A 126 1.10 -15.22 2.71
N THR A 127 0.09 -14.94 3.54
CA THR A 127 -1.13 -15.74 3.60
C THR A 127 -2.31 -14.89 3.14
N ILE A 128 -3.18 -15.43 2.28
CA ILE A 128 -4.43 -14.76 1.92
C ILE A 128 -5.42 -14.91 3.08
N GLU A 129 -5.82 -13.77 3.65
CA GLU A 129 -6.81 -13.74 4.74
C GLU A 129 -8.23 -13.52 4.22
N ALA A 130 -8.40 -12.78 3.13
CA ALA A 130 -9.69 -12.51 2.56
C ALA A 130 -9.57 -12.08 1.10
N VAL A 131 -10.61 -12.37 0.33
CA VAL A 131 -10.78 -11.88 -1.06
C VAL A 131 -12.19 -11.35 -1.18
N ARG A 132 -12.34 -10.15 -1.74
CA ARG A 132 -13.64 -9.52 -1.95
C ARG A 132 -13.71 -8.88 -3.32
N ASP A 133 -14.70 -9.25 -4.11
CA ASP A 133 -14.98 -8.61 -5.39
C ASP A 133 -15.95 -7.45 -5.20
N VAL A 134 -15.60 -6.28 -5.74
CA VAL A 134 -16.42 -5.08 -5.71
C VAL A 134 -16.41 -4.47 -7.11
N GLY A 135 -17.56 -4.54 -7.80
CA GLY A 135 -17.64 -4.07 -9.18
C GLY A 135 -16.66 -4.81 -10.08
N ARG A 136 -15.76 -4.07 -10.73
CA ARG A 136 -14.70 -4.62 -11.60
C ARG A 136 -13.41 -4.93 -10.86
N ALA A 137 -13.35 -4.60 -9.59
CA ALA A 137 -12.16 -4.76 -8.77
C ALA A 137 -12.24 -5.98 -7.88
N ARG A 138 -11.07 -6.49 -7.52
CA ARG A 138 -10.90 -7.50 -6.48
C ARG A 138 -9.93 -6.97 -5.45
N LEU A 139 -10.33 -7.01 -4.18
CA LEU A 139 -9.44 -6.72 -3.06
C LEU A 139 -8.97 -8.02 -2.44
N THR A 140 -7.67 -8.19 -2.36
CA THR A 140 -7.03 -9.32 -1.70
C THR A 140 -6.29 -8.83 -0.47
N LEU A 141 -6.63 -9.37 0.69
CA LEU A 141 -5.92 -9.07 1.94
C LEU A 141 -4.90 -10.16 2.22
N LEU A 142 -3.67 -9.74 2.34
CA LEU A 142 -2.54 -10.61 2.68
C LEU A 142 -2.06 -10.29 4.08
N ARG A 143 -1.51 -11.29 4.75
CA ARG A 143 -0.91 -11.15 6.06
C ARG A 143 0.41 -11.87 6.14
N ARG A 144 1.37 -11.24 6.82
CA ARG A 144 2.63 -11.88 7.19
C ARG A 144 2.51 -12.40 8.62
N PHE A 145 2.70 -13.68 8.78
CA PHE A 145 2.76 -14.30 10.11
C PHE A 145 4.17 -14.43 10.65
#